data_641e713f3f2b508762c7cfbb640102bc
#
_entry.id   641e713f3f2b508762c7cfbb640102bc
#
_cell.length_a   1.000
_cell.length_b   1.000
_cell.length_c   1.000
_cell.angle_alpha   90.00
_cell.angle_beta   90.00
_cell.angle_gamma   90.00
#
_symmetry.space_group_name_H-M   'P 1'
#
loop_
_entity.id
_entity.type
_entity.pdbx_description
1 polymer ?
#
loop_
_entity_poly.entity_id
_entity_poly.type
_entity_poly.pdbx_seq_one_letter_code
_entity_poly.pdbx_strand_id
1 'polypeptide(L)'
;MRATTITTTSLALFALFGLGLPAFAEESAPAGPAFNYQTGNITLPNKVATLHLAGNYRYLDPAETEKLLVAWGNEPGNDTQGAIIPNEVDPLTAEGWAVIVTYEEDGHIDDSDAKDIDYDDMLKDMKEGTEDNNKARKEAGYEAVHLIGWAEKPHYDPAAKKLYWAKELKFEGASANTLNYDVRVLGREGVLSMNAVASIGQLTQIRSEMKPLIEVAEFNEGYRYAEFNSKTDKLAEYGLGALIAGGVAAKLGLFAKLGALLLAFKKLIIVGFLAIGGFIAKLFGKKKDAAA
;
A
#
# COMPACT_ATOMS: atom_id res chain seq x y z
N MET A 1 -21.57 32.86 7.69
CA MET A 1 -20.78 31.80 8.33
C MET A 1 -20.97 30.51 7.52
N ARG A 2 -20.02 30.15 6.67
CA ARG A 2 -20.03 28.88 5.92
C ARG A 2 -19.10 27.93 6.65
N ALA A 3 -19.64 26.83 7.14
CA ALA A 3 -18.88 25.77 7.75
C ALA A 3 -18.11 25.01 6.66
N THR A 4 -16.79 25.02 6.75
CA THR A 4 -15.91 24.24 5.89
C THR A 4 -15.84 22.83 6.47
N THR A 5 -16.45 21.89 5.79
CA THR A 5 -16.37 20.47 6.13
C THR A 5 -14.96 19.99 5.74
N ILE A 6 -14.15 19.67 6.74
CA ILE A 6 -12.85 19.03 6.56
C ILE A 6 -13.14 17.55 6.31
N THR A 7 -12.97 17.10 5.07
CA THR A 7 -13.01 15.70 4.71
C THR A 7 -11.72 15.06 5.22
N THR A 8 -11.81 14.33 6.31
CA THR A 8 -10.72 13.48 6.80
C THR A 8 -10.58 12.31 5.85
N THR A 9 -9.53 12.32 5.04
CA THR A 9 -9.11 11.19 4.22
C THR A 9 -8.63 10.10 5.17
N SER A 10 -9.42 9.04 5.30
CA SER A 10 -9.08 7.87 6.11
C SER A 10 -7.87 7.17 5.51
N LEU A 11 -6.79 7.13 6.28
CA LEU A 11 -5.56 6.41 5.96
C LEU A 11 -5.88 4.91 6.12
N ALA A 12 -6.12 4.21 5.03
CA ALA A 12 -6.27 2.75 5.03
C ALA A 12 -4.90 2.10 5.31
N LEU A 13 -4.56 1.97 6.58
CA LEU A 13 -3.44 1.15 7.01
C LEU A 13 -3.90 -0.30 6.99
N PHE A 14 -3.50 -1.08 5.98
CA PHE A 14 -3.75 -2.52 5.92
C PHE A 14 -3.09 -3.23 7.10
N ALA A 15 -3.82 -3.36 8.20
CA ALA A 15 -3.46 -4.21 9.31
C ALA A 15 -4.08 -5.60 9.07
N LEU A 16 -3.32 -6.51 8.46
CA LEU A 16 -3.71 -7.90 8.27
C LEU A 16 -3.48 -8.70 9.56
N PHE A 17 -4.55 -9.23 10.10
CA PHE A 17 -4.54 -10.02 11.33
C PHE A 17 -4.22 -11.50 11.05
N GLY A 18 -3.30 -12.06 11.83
CA GLY A 18 -3.10 -13.48 11.92
C GLY A 18 -4.12 -14.11 12.88
N LEU A 19 -4.79 -15.17 12.45
CA LEU A 19 -5.67 -15.97 13.27
C LEU A 19 -4.87 -16.77 14.30
N GLY A 20 -4.85 -16.36 15.56
CA GLY A 20 -4.57 -17.22 16.68
C GLY A 20 -5.83 -18.02 16.99
N LEU A 21 -5.91 -19.27 16.56
CA LEU A 21 -6.98 -20.17 17.00
C LEU A 21 -6.70 -20.66 18.42
N PRO A 22 -7.55 -20.37 19.41
CA PRO A 22 -7.51 -21.07 20.68
C PRO A 22 -7.90 -22.54 20.44
N ALA A 23 -7.14 -23.45 21.00
CA ALA A 23 -7.52 -24.87 21.07
C ALA A 23 -8.74 -25.03 21.98
N PHE A 24 -9.93 -25.05 21.38
CA PHE A 24 -11.17 -25.39 22.08
C PHE A 24 -11.76 -26.65 21.53
N ALA A 25 -12.34 -27.43 22.48
CA ALA A 25 -13.12 -28.63 22.26
C ALA A 25 -14.17 -28.44 21.16
N GLU A 26 -14.51 -29.54 20.47
CA GLU A 26 -15.54 -29.64 19.44
C GLU A 26 -16.93 -29.20 19.95
N GLU A 27 -17.14 -27.89 20.01
CA GLU A 27 -18.46 -27.30 19.88
C GLU A 27 -18.50 -26.78 18.47
N SER A 28 -19.47 -27.21 17.66
CA SER A 28 -19.61 -26.84 16.26
C SER A 28 -19.51 -25.31 16.15
N ALA A 29 -18.37 -24.82 15.67
CA ALA A 29 -18.16 -23.38 15.44
C ALA A 29 -19.34 -22.86 14.61
N PRO A 30 -19.90 -21.68 14.91
CA PRO A 30 -20.92 -21.09 14.09
C PRO A 30 -20.41 -21.03 12.66
N ALA A 31 -21.22 -21.52 11.71
CA ALA A 31 -20.90 -21.48 10.29
C ALA A 31 -20.47 -20.07 9.93
N GLY A 32 -19.27 -19.92 9.39
CA GLY A 32 -18.75 -18.61 8.97
C GLY A 32 -19.70 -17.93 7.97
N PRO A 33 -19.48 -16.65 7.64
CA PRO A 33 -20.35 -15.94 6.71
C PRO A 33 -20.45 -16.68 5.37
N ALA A 34 -21.66 -16.78 4.83
CA ALA A 34 -21.87 -17.26 3.47
C ALA A 34 -21.51 -16.11 2.50
N PHE A 35 -20.81 -16.45 1.42
CA PHE A 35 -20.38 -15.49 0.40
C PHE A 35 -21.11 -15.67 -0.92
N ASN A 36 -21.39 -14.55 -1.58
CA ASN A 36 -21.91 -14.52 -2.94
C ASN A 36 -20.76 -14.34 -3.92
N TYR A 37 -20.40 -15.40 -4.63
CA TYR A 37 -19.31 -15.40 -5.58
C TYR A 37 -19.78 -15.03 -6.98
N GLN A 38 -18.91 -14.31 -7.71
CA GLN A 38 -19.06 -13.99 -9.13
C GLN A 38 -17.93 -14.69 -9.92
N THR A 39 -18.13 -14.93 -11.22
CA THR A 39 -17.16 -15.59 -12.10
C THR A 39 -17.16 -14.94 -13.48
N GLY A 40 -16.14 -15.22 -14.28
CA GLY A 40 -16.02 -14.70 -15.65
C GLY A 40 -15.34 -13.31 -15.69
N ASN A 41 -15.81 -12.46 -16.58
CA ASN A 41 -15.25 -11.11 -16.72
C ASN A 41 -15.89 -10.17 -15.71
N ILE A 42 -15.09 -9.65 -14.80
CA ILE A 42 -15.51 -8.73 -13.74
C ILE A 42 -14.90 -7.36 -14.01
N THR A 43 -15.73 -6.41 -14.42
CA THR A 43 -15.31 -5.00 -14.42
C THR A 43 -15.31 -4.50 -12.98
N LEU A 44 -14.16 -4.00 -12.50
CA LEU A 44 -14.03 -3.48 -11.14
C LEU A 44 -15.01 -2.33 -10.88
N PRO A 45 -15.49 -2.13 -9.63
CA PRO A 45 -16.48 -1.11 -9.30
C PRO A 45 -16.12 0.31 -9.76
N ASN A 46 -14.85 0.68 -9.68
CA ASN A 46 -14.32 1.97 -10.16
C ASN A 46 -14.13 2.03 -11.69
N LYS A 47 -14.35 0.93 -12.42
CA LYS A 47 -14.25 0.79 -13.88
C LYS A 47 -12.85 1.03 -14.48
N VAL A 48 -11.81 1.09 -13.68
CA VAL A 48 -10.43 1.31 -14.17
C VAL A 48 -9.83 0.06 -14.82
N ALA A 49 -10.26 -1.12 -14.38
CA ALA A 49 -9.75 -2.39 -14.86
C ALA A 49 -10.85 -3.47 -14.95
N THR A 50 -10.57 -4.49 -15.73
CA THR A 50 -11.39 -5.71 -15.84
C THR A 50 -10.54 -6.91 -15.45
N LEU A 51 -11.11 -7.79 -14.63
CA LEU A 51 -10.55 -9.09 -14.28
C LEU A 51 -11.13 -10.15 -15.20
N HIS A 52 -10.30 -10.80 -16.01
CA HIS A 52 -10.68 -11.90 -16.89
C HIS A 52 -10.48 -13.23 -16.16
N LEU A 53 -11.37 -13.54 -15.22
CA LEU A 53 -11.25 -14.74 -14.40
C LEU A 53 -11.53 -16.00 -15.24
N ALA A 54 -10.49 -16.83 -15.41
CA ALA A 54 -10.67 -18.17 -15.92
C ALA A 54 -11.45 -19.03 -14.91
N GLY A 55 -11.99 -20.18 -15.35
CA GLY A 55 -12.87 -21.03 -14.55
C GLY A 55 -12.30 -21.57 -13.24
N ASN A 56 -11.04 -21.27 -12.92
CA ASN A 56 -10.37 -21.69 -11.67
C ASN A 56 -10.54 -20.69 -10.53
N TYR A 57 -11.08 -19.50 -10.80
CA TYR A 57 -11.18 -18.41 -9.84
C TYR A 57 -12.60 -17.88 -9.74
N ARG A 58 -12.93 -17.39 -8.56
CA ARG A 58 -14.16 -16.68 -8.23
C ARG A 58 -13.84 -15.36 -7.56
N TYR A 59 -14.75 -14.44 -7.65
CA TYR A 59 -14.58 -13.08 -7.15
C TYR A 59 -15.63 -12.75 -6.09
N LEU A 60 -15.21 -12.06 -5.06
CA LEU A 60 -16.05 -11.37 -4.10
C LEU A 60 -16.05 -9.88 -4.43
N ASP A 61 -17.24 -9.29 -4.52
CA ASP A 61 -17.36 -7.83 -4.63
C ASP A 61 -16.91 -7.12 -3.33
N PRO A 62 -16.82 -5.79 -3.31
CA PRO A 62 -16.37 -5.07 -2.11
C PRO A 62 -17.16 -5.41 -0.84
N ALA A 63 -18.48 -5.58 -0.95
CA ALA A 63 -19.33 -5.87 0.21
C ALA A 63 -19.09 -7.28 0.77
N GLU A 64 -18.89 -8.25 -0.12
CA GLU A 64 -18.55 -9.61 0.28
C GLU A 64 -17.09 -9.72 0.76
N THR A 65 -16.18 -8.95 0.15
CA THR A 65 -14.78 -8.84 0.60
C THR A 65 -14.69 -8.26 2.00
N GLU A 66 -15.49 -7.25 2.31
CA GLU A 66 -15.57 -6.68 3.65
C GLU A 66 -15.96 -7.74 4.69
N LYS A 67 -16.94 -8.61 4.39
CA LYS A 67 -17.32 -9.72 5.29
C LYS A 67 -16.15 -10.68 5.52
N LEU A 68 -15.37 -10.97 4.46
CA LEU A 68 -14.19 -11.82 4.56
C LEU A 68 -13.12 -11.17 5.44
N LEU A 69 -12.80 -9.90 5.20
CA LEU A 69 -11.78 -9.17 5.96
C LEU A 69 -12.16 -9.05 7.44
N VAL A 70 -13.42 -8.79 7.75
CA VAL A 70 -13.93 -8.77 9.14
C VAL A 70 -13.84 -10.17 9.77
N ALA A 71 -14.16 -11.24 9.02
CA ALA A 71 -14.01 -12.61 9.50
C ALA A 71 -12.53 -12.97 9.76
N TRP A 72 -11.60 -12.35 9.05
CA TRP A 72 -10.16 -12.45 9.28
C TRP A 72 -9.66 -11.52 10.42
N GLY A 73 -10.54 -10.79 11.12
CA GLY A 73 -10.21 -9.93 12.24
C GLY A 73 -9.77 -8.51 11.86
N ASN A 74 -10.04 -8.07 10.65
CA ASN A 74 -9.82 -6.67 10.26
C ASN A 74 -10.94 -5.77 10.77
N GLU A 75 -10.62 -4.48 11.00
CA GLU A 75 -11.63 -3.47 11.26
C GLU A 75 -12.52 -3.27 10.03
N PRO A 76 -13.82 -2.96 10.21
CA PRO A 76 -14.69 -2.63 9.10
C PRO A 76 -14.32 -1.27 8.47
N GLY A 77 -14.68 -1.10 7.18
CA GLY A 77 -14.43 0.14 6.44
C GLY A 77 -13.24 0.05 5.48
N ASN A 78 -12.91 -1.17 5.02
CA ASN A 78 -11.85 -1.39 4.05
C ASN A 78 -12.30 -0.95 2.65
N ASP A 79 -11.52 -0.03 2.04
CA ASP A 79 -11.77 0.41 0.65
C ASP A 79 -11.09 -0.56 -0.33
N THR A 80 -11.86 -1.58 -0.74
CA THR A 80 -11.39 -2.60 -1.69
C THR A 80 -12.15 -2.54 -3.00
N GLN A 81 -11.52 -3.03 -4.05
CA GLN A 81 -12.18 -3.30 -5.33
C GLN A 81 -12.70 -4.75 -5.40
N GLY A 82 -12.53 -5.53 -4.35
CA GLY A 82 -12.98 -6.91 -4.24
C GLY A 82 -11.86 -7.88 -3.87
N ALA A 83 -12.15 -9.18 -3.92
CA ALA A 83 -11.17 -10.24 -3.71
C ALA A 83 -11.31 -11.37 -4.73
N ILE A 84 -10.19 -11.97 -5.11
CA ILE A 84 -10.12 -13.16 -5.97
C ILE A 84 -9.75 -14.36 -5.12
N ILE A 85 -10.49 -15.46 -5.29
CA ILE A 85 -10.29 -16.69 -4.52
C ILE A 85 -10.28 -17.87 -5.49
N PRO A 86 -9.30 -18.80 -5.42
CA PRO A 86 -9.38 -20.03 -6.19
C PRO A 86 -10.61 -20.84 -5.80
N ASN A 87 -11.20 -21.55 -6.76
CA ASN A 87 -12.42 -22.32 -6.52
C ASN A 87 -12.25 -23.40 -5.44
N GLU A 88 -11.06 -24.01 -5.38
CA GLU A 88 -10.72 -25.09 -4.45
C GLU A 88 -10.36 -24.60 -3.04
N VAL A 89 -10.32 -23.27 -2.81
CA VAL A 89 -9.92 -22.69 -1.54
C VAL A 89 -11.15 -22.22 -0.76
N ASP A 90 -11.28 -22.68 0.48
CA ASP A 90 -12.18 -22.07 1.46
C ASP A 90 -11.38 -21.01 2.22
N PRO A 91 -11.70 -19.70 2.03
CA PRO A 91 -10.92 -18.63 2.63
C PRO A 91 -11.06 -18.52 4.16
N LEU A 92 -11.99 -19.27 4.77
CA LEU A 92 -12.21 -19.27 6.22
C LEU A 92 -11.47 -20.41 6.95
N THR A 93 -10.74 -21.25 6.22
CA THR A 93 -9.93 -22.31 6.84
C THR A 93 -8.53 -21.83 7.21
N ALA A 94 -7.80 -22.60 8.00
CA ALA A 94 -6.42 -22.31 8.37
C ALA A 94 -5.45 -22.24 7.17
N GLU A 95 -5.79 -22.92 6.07
CA GLU A 95 -5.05 -22.92 4.80
C GLU A 95 -5.71 -22.02 3.76
N GLY A 96 -6.76 -21.28 4.17
CA GLY A 96 -7.50 -20.34 3.33
C GLY A 96 -6.63 -19.18 2.94
N TRP A 97 -6.83 -18.67 1.72
CA TRP A 97 -6.20 -17.46 1.22
C TRP A 97 -7.05 -16.78 0.16
N ALA A 98 -6.80 -15.51 -0.04
CA ALA A 98 -7.41 -14.71 -1.09
C ALA A 98 -6.46 -13.65 -1.59
N VAL A 99 -6.71 -13.12 -2.78
CA VAL A 99 -6.03 -11.95 -3.33
C VAL A 99 -6.96 -10.75 -3.19
N ILE A 100 -6.61 -9.87 -2.27
CA ILE A 100 -7.33 -8.61 -2.06
C ILE A 100 -6.93 -7.63 -3.16
N VAL A 101 -7.93 -7.05 -3.83
CA VAL A 101 -7.75 -6.09 -4.92
C VAL A 101 -8.10 -4.70 -4.43
N THR A 102 -7.17 -3.75 -4.59
CA THR A 102 -7.40 -2.32 -4.30
C THR A 102 -6.91 -1.47 -5.46
N TYR A 103 -7.33 -0.21 -5.50
CA TYR A 103 -6.86 0.77 -6.46
C TYR A 103 -6.50 2.07 -5.76
N GLU A 104 -5.31 2.56 -6.01
CA GLU A 104 -4.78 3.80 -5.44
C GLU A 104 -4.70 4.84 -6.55
N GLU A 105 -5.56 5.87 -6.51
CA GLU A 105 -5.65 6.96 -7.50
C GLU A 105 -4.69 8.11 -7.12
N ASP A 106 -3.41 7.78 -6.98
CA ASP A 106 -2.39 8.75 -6.57
C ASP A 106 -1.81 9.57 -7.74
N GLY A 107 -2.13 9.17 -8.96
CA GLY A 107 -1.57 9.69 -10.20
C GLY A 107 -0.63 8.69 -10.87
N HIS A 108 -0.04 9.09 -11.98
CA HIS A 108 0.91 8.27 -12.73
C HIS A 108 2.23 8.11 -11.95
N ILE A 109 2.65 6.88 -11.72
CA ILE A 109 3.93 6.58 -11.06
C ILE A 109 5.04 6.58 -12.10
N ASP A 110 6.00 7.49 -11.95
CA ASP A 110 7.23 7.46 -12.75
C ASP A 110 8.10 6.28 -12.30
N ASP A 111 8.52 5.44 -13.25
CA ASP A 111 9.30 4.23 -12.98
C ASP A 111 10.81 4.40 -13.21
N SER A 112 11.27 5.63 -13.37
CA SER A 112 12.68 5.96 -13.63
C SER A 112 13.62 5.62 -12.47
N ASP A 113 13.11 5.60 -11.22
CA ASP A 113 13.86 5.27 -10.02
C ASP A 113 14.07 3.76 -9.80
N ALA A 114 13.49 2.90 -10.63
CA ALA A 114 13.48 1.44 -10.45
C ALA A 114 14.87 0.81 -10.24
N LYS A 115 15.91 1.38 -10.87
CA LYS A 115 17.28 0.86 -10.84
C LYS A 115 18.09 1.34 -9.63
N ASP A 116 17.62 2.39 -8.96
CA ASP A 116 18.33 3.07 -7.89
C ASP A 116 17.82 2.68 -6.50
N ILE A 117 16.84 1.76 -6.43
CA ILE A 117 16.23 1.33 -5.17
C ILE A 117 17.12 0.33 -4.46
N ASP A 118 17.60 0.69 -3.25
CA ASP A 118 18.24 -0.25 -2.34
C ASP A 118 17.20 -0.97 -1.48
N TYR A 119 16.89 -2.22 -1.86
CA TYR A 119 15.87 -3.02 -1.17
C TYR A 119 16.30 -3.49 0.23
N ASP A 120 17.58 -3.53 0.54
CA ASP A 120 18.08 -3.95 1.85
C ASP A 120 18.00 -2.79 2.85
N ASP A 121 18.37 -1.57 2.45
CA ASP A 121 18.16 -0.36 3.25
C ASP A 121 16.67 -0.07 3.43
N MET A 122 15.88 -0.21 2.37
CA MET A 122 14.41 -0.08 2.44
C MET A 122 13.80 -1.05 3.46
N LEU A 123 14.20 -2.32 3.45
CA LEU A 123 13.69 -3.32 4.41
C LEU A 123 14.01 -2.91 5.85
N LYS A 124 15.19 -2.36 6.09
CA LYS A 124 15.57 -1.87 7.41
C LYS A 124 14.65 -0.74 7.87
N ASP A 125 14.43 0.27 7.03
CA ASP A 125 13.53 1.40 7.32
C ASP A 125 12.09 0.91 7.56
N MET A 126 11.62 -0.06 6.76
CA MET A 126 10.29 -0.67 6.93
C MET A 126 10.15 -1.43 8.26
N LYS A 127 11.20 -2.16 8.69
CA LYS A 127 11.22 -2.83 9.99
C LYS A 127 11.12 -1.82 11.13
N GLU A 128 11.94 -0.77 11.10
CA GLU A 128 11.91 0.30 12.10
C GLU A 128 10.52 0.95 12.17
N GLY A 129 9.93 1.32 11.02
CA GLY A 129 8.59 1.90 10.96
C GLY A 129 7.49 0.94 11.46
N THR A 130 7.64 -0.37 11.23
CA THR A 130 6.69 -1.38 11.75
C THR A 130 6.75 -1.45 13.28
N GLU A 131 7.96 -1.43 13.87
CA GLU A 131 8.13 -1.43 15.32
C GLU A 131 7.61 -0.12 15.96
N ASP A 132 7.85 1.03 15.34
CA ASP A 132 7.34 2.31 15.83
C ASP A 132 5.80 2.34 15.87
N ASN A 133 5.15 1.69 14.91
CA ASN A 133 3.68 1.62 14.86
C ASN A 133 3.08 0.65 15.90
N ASN A 134 3.86 -0.29 16.44
CA ASN A 134 3.35 -1.30 17.38
C ASN A 134 2.81 -0.69 18.67
N LYS A 135 3.33 0.47 19.09
CA LYS A 135 2.77 1.18 20.26
C LYS A 135 1.33 1.63 20.00
N ALA A 136 1.06 2.28 18.87
CA ALA A 136 -0.27 2.72 18.49
C ALA A 136 -1.23 1.54 18.29
N ARG A 137 -0.75 0.43 17.72
CA ARG A 137 -1.52 -0.81 17.57
C ARG A 137 -1.97 -1.36 18.92
N LYS A 138 -1.05 -1.48 19.90
CA LYS A 138 -1.36 -1.97 21.25
C LYS A 138 -2.33 -1.03 21.99
N GLU A 139 -2.18 0.28 21.85
CA GLU A 139 -3.11 1.28 22.40
C GLU A 139 -4.52 1.16 21.80
N ALA A 140 -4.62 0.76 20.52
CA ALA A 140 -5.89 0.50 19.84
C ALA A 140 -6.46 -0.91 20.11
N GLY A 141 -5.78 -1.75 20.91
CA GLY A 141 -6.23 -3.10 21.27
C GLY A 141 -5.83 -4.19 20.28
N TYR A 142 -4.90 -3.91 19.37
CA TYR A 142 -4.39 -4.87 18.39
C TYR A 142 -3.06 -5.47 18.82
N GLU A 143 -2.81 -6.71 18.37
CA GLU A 143 -1.53 -7.37 18.56
C GLU A 143 -0.40 -6.64 17.80
N ALA A 144 0.82 -6.70 18.33
CA ALA A 144 1.98 -6.21 17.62
C ALA A 144 2.27 -7.06 16.38
N VAL A 145 2.82 -6.42 15.36
CA VAL A 145 3.28 -7.07 14.14
C VAL A 145 4.76 -6.77 13.92
N HIS A 146 5.51 -7.78 13.51
CA HIS A 146 6.94 -7.68 13.23
C HIS A 146 7.19 -8.04 11.78
N LEU A 147 7.83 -7.15 11.02
CA LEU A 147 8.30 -7.46 9.67
C LEU A 147 9.58 -8.30 9.78
N ILE A 148 9.47 -9.60 9.47
CA ILE A 148 10.61 -10.53 9.54
C ILE A 148 11.60 -10.27 8.40
N GLY A 149 11.08 -10.11 7.17
CA GLY A 149 11.92 -9.83 6.01
C GLY A 149 11.17 -9.98 4.70
N TRP A 150 11.95 -9.95 3.63
CA TRP A 150 11.46 -10.36 2.32
C TRP A 150 11.35 -11.87 2.27
N ALA A 151 10.12 -12.40 2.08
CA ALA A 151 9.92 -13.78 1.64
C ALA A 151 10.28 -13.91 0.14
N GLU A 152 10.10 -12.82 -0.63
CA GLU A 152 10.60 -12.62 -1.99
C GLU A 152 11.01 -11.16 -2.16
N LYS A 153 12.26 -10.92 -2.57
CA LYS A 153 12.76 -9.54 -2.78
C LYS A 153 11.98 -8.85 -3.89
N PRO A 154 11.78 -7.52 -3.80
CA PRO A 154 11.09 -6.80 -4.86
C PRO A 154 11.75 -6.96 -6.22
N HIS A 155 10.91 -7.10 -7.23
CA HIS A 155 11.30 -7.19 -8.64
C HIS A 155 10.34 -6.36 -9.48
N TYR A 156 10.88 -5.52 -10.36
CA TYR A 156 10.11 -4.72 -11.29
C TYR A 156 10.29 -5.22 -12.72
N ASP A 157 9.16 -5.45 -13.42
CA ASP A 157 9.13 -5.72 -14.86
C ASP A 157 8.75 -4.44 -15.61
N PRO A 158 9.72 -3.75 -16.24
CA PRO A 158 9.47 -2.50 -16.93
C PRO A 158 8.65 -2.67 -18.21
N ALA A 159 8.63 -3.87 -18.81
CA ALA A 159 7.84 -4.13 -20.02
C ALA A 159 6.35 -4.31 -19.67
N ALA A 160 6.06 -5.05 -18.60
CA ALA A 160 4.71 -5.29 -18.14
C ALA A 160 4.18 -4.16 -17.21
N LYS A 161 5.04 -3.24 -16.76
CA LYS A 161 4.72 -2.20 -15.77
C LYS A 161 4.17 -2.80 -14.48
N LYS A 162 4.79 -3.89 -14.02
CA LYS A 162 4.39 -4.67 -12.86
C LYS A 162 5.53 -4.81 -11.87
N LEU A 163 5.20 -4.69 -10.59
CA LEU A 163 6.12 -4.76 -9.47
C LEU A 163 5.67 -5.86 -8.52
N TYR A 164 6.58 -6.71 -8.08
CA TYR A 164 6.31 -7.90 -7.25
C TYR A 164 7.20 -7.93 -6.04
N TRP A 165 6.68 -8.33 -4.89
CA TRP A 165 7.46 -8.69 -3.70
C TRP A 165 6.63 -9.53 -2.73
N ALA A 166 7.30 -10.17 -1.79
CA ALA A 166 6.60 -10.81 -0.69
C ALA A 166 7.26 -10.49 0.65
N LYS A 167 6.43 -10.19 1.65
CA LYS A 167 6.83 -9.93 3.04
C LYS A 167 6.42 -11.09 3.92
N GLU A 168 7.30 -11.44 4.86
CA GLU A 168 6.98 -12.32 5.98
C GLU A 168 6.71 -11.45 7.20
N LEU A 169 5.51 -11.62 7.78
CA LEU A 169 5.06 -10.90 8.96
C LEU A 169 4.82 -11.89 10.11
N LYS A 170 5.18 -11.48 11.33
CA LYS A 170 4.88 -12.23 12.55
C LYS A 170 3.97 -11.39 13.44
N PHE A 171 2.80 -11.90 13.75
CA PHE A 171 1.90 -11.32 14.73
C PHE A 171 2.18 -11.94 16.11
N GLU A 172 2.12 -11.12 17.18
CA GLU A 172 2.22 -11.63 18.55
C GLU A 172 1.07 -12.60 18.81
N GLY A 173 1.37 -13.78 19.40
CA GLY A 173 0.35 -14.80 19.67
C GLY A 173 0.02 -15.74 18.50
N ALA A 174 0.37 -15.40 17.26
CA ALA A 174 0.12 -16.27 16.12
C ALA A 174 1.06 -17.48 16.10
N SER A 175 0.53 -18.66 15.76
CA SER A 175 1.26 -19.93 15.69
C SER A 175 2.15 -20.04 14.44
N ALA A 176 1.84 -19.29 13.38
CA ALA A 176 2.58 -19.25 12.13
C ALA A 176 2.74 -17.80 11.64
N ASN A 177 3.80 -17.56 10.87
CA ASN A 177 3.99 -16.26 10.22
C ASN A 177 3.05 -16.12 9.01
N THR A 178 2.70 -14.89 8.68
CA THR A 178 1.85 -14.52 7.55
C THR A 178 2.70 -14.13 6.36
N LEU A 179 2.30 -14.58 5.19
CA LEU A 179 2.80 -14.16 3.89
C LEU A 179 1.90 -13.05 3.34
N ASN A 180 2.50 -11.92 2.97
CA ASN A 180 1.88 -10.91 2.13
C ASN A 180 2.63 -10.87 0.80
N TYR A 181 2.00 -11.46 -0.24
CA TYR A 181 2.54 -11.43 -1.60
C TYR A 181 1.87 -10.30 -2.39
N ASP A 182 2.61 -9.27 -2.66
CA ASP A 182 2.13 -8.05 -3.30
C ASP A 182 2.48 -8.03 -4.79
N VAL A 183 1.51 -7.64 -5.60
CA VAL A 183 1.70 -7.23 -6.98
C VAL A 183 1.10 -5.86 -7.17
N ARG A 184 1.85 -4.98 -7.81
CA ARG A 184 1.37 -3.66 -8.23
C ARG A 184 1.40 -3.59 -9.76
N VAL A 185 0.28 -3.27 -10.36
CA VAL A 185 0.17 -3.01 -11.79
C VAL A 185 0.01 -1.51 -11.98
N LEU A 186 0.97 -0.88 -12.66
CA LEU A 186 0.97 0.55 -12.86
C LEU A 186 -0.01 0.92 -13.98
N GLY A 187 -0.86 1.91 -13.70
CA GLY A 187 -1.83 2.47 -14.63
C GLY A 187 -1.51 3.92 -15.00
N ARG A 188 -2.41 4.53 -15.79
CA ARG A 188 -2.30 5.93 -16.21
C ARG A 188 -2.42 6.89 -15.04
N GLU A 189 -3.39 6.65 -14.14
CA GLU A 189 -3.78 7.60 -13.08
C GLU A 189 -3.62 7.01 -11.68
N GLY A 190 -3.06 5.81 -11.58
CA GLY A 190 -2.90 5.13 -10.30
C GLY A 190 -2.38 3.71 -10.44
N VAL A 191 -2.52 2.96 -9.36
CA VAL A 191 -1.94 1.62 -9.20
C VAL A 191 -3.02 0.62 -8.79
N LEU A 192 -3.14 -0.46 -9.55
CA LEU A 192 -3.95 -1.61 -9.14
C LEU A 192 -3.08 -2.52 -8.27
N SER A 193 -3.51 -2.75 -7.04
CA SER A 193 -2.84 -3.57 -6.07
C SER A 193 -3.53 -4.92 -5.94
N MET A 194 -2.77 -6.00 -6.00
CA MET A 194 -3.22 -7.38 -5.78
C MET A 194 -2.37 -7.98 -4.67
N ASN A 195 -2.94 -8.16 -3.49
CA ASN A 195 -2.23 -8.68 -2.32
C ASN A 195 -2.76 -10.05 -1.93
N ALA A 196 -1.96 -11.09 -2.11
CA ALA A 196 -2.28 -12.43 -1.61
C ALA A 196 -1.86 -12.54 -0.15
N VAL A 197 -2.84 -12.87 0.69
CA VAL A 197 -2.67 -13.08 2.13
C VAL A 197 -2.82 -14.56 2.44
N ALA A 198 -1.76 -15.16 3.00
CA ALA A 198 -1.66 -16.60 3.22
C ALA A 198 -0.75 -16.92 4.42
N SER A 199 -0.63 -18.19 4.79
CA SER A 199 0.45 -18.65 5.66
C SER A 199 1.80 -18.63 4.95
N ILE A 200 2.90 -18.33 5.66
CA ILE A 200 4.26 -18.33 5.09
C ILE A 200 4.64 -19.68 4.47
N GLY A 201 4.11 -20.79 5.00
CA GLY A 201 4.30 -22.13 4.45
C GLY A 201 3.76 -22.32 3.03
N GLN A 202 2.86 -21.45 2.58
CA GLN A 202 2.24 -21.49 1.25
C GLN A 202 3.01 -20.68 0.21
N LEU A 203 4.17 -20.07 0.51
CA LEU A 203 4.92 -19.20 -0.40
C LEU A 203 5.10 -19.80 -1.81
N THR A 204 5.48 -21.08 -1.89
CA THR A 204 5.71 -21.74 -3.19
C THR A 204 4.41 -21.89 -3.99
N GLN A 205 3.31 -22.23 -3.33
CA GLN A 205 1.98 -22.31 -3.93
C GLN A 205 1.54 -20.94 -4.41
N ILE A 206 1.54 -19.94 -3.50
CA ILE A 206 1.11 -18.56 -3.82
C ILE A 206 1.90 -17.98 -4.98
N ARG A 207 3.22 -18.15 -5.01
CA ARG A 207 4.06 -17.71 -6.12
C ARG A 207 3.63 -18.33 -7.46
N SER A 208 3.25 -19.60 -7.47
CA SER A 208 2.78 -20.26 -8.69
C SER A 208 1.40 -19.80 -9.12
N GLU A 209 0.49 -19.57 -8.16
CA GLU A 209 -0.87 -19.10 -8.39
C GLU A 209 -0.92 -17.61 -8.81
N MET A 210 -0.04 -16.78 -8.24
CA MET A 210 0.00 -15.35 -8.59
C MET A 210 0.42 -15.10 -10.04
N LYS A 211 1.25 -15.95 -10.65
CA LYS A 211 1.67 -15.78 -12.05
C LYS A 211 0.50 -15.68 -13.04
N PRO A 212 -0.43 -16.66 -13.12
CA PRO A 212 -1.61 -16.53 -13.98
C PRO A 212 -2.57 -15.43 -13.50
N LEU A 213 -2.69 -15.19 -12.17
CA LEU A 213 -3.57 -14.17 -11.64
C LEU A 213 -3.17 -12.74 -12.04
N ILE A 214 -1.88 -12.48 -12.19
CA ILE A 214 -1.40 -11.18 -12.63
C ILE A 214 -1.84 -10.88 -14.07
N GLU A 215 -1.95 -11.90 -14.90
CA GLU A 215 -2.37 -11.76 -16.30
C GLU A 215 -3.89 -11.59 -16.47
N VAL A 216 -4.70 -11.92 -15.44
CA VAL A 216 -6.15 -11.73 -15.52
C VAL A 216 -6.58 -10.27 -15.35
N ALA A 217 -5.74 -9.40 -14.77
CA ALA A 217 -6.05 -8.00 -14.54
C ALA A 217 -5.58 -7.13 -15.71
N GLU A 218 -6.51 -6.49 -16.40
CA GLU A 218 -6.24 -5.58 -17.50
C GLU A 218 -6.87 -4.20 -17.25
N PHE A 219 -6.07 -3.13 -17.37
CA PHE A 219 -6.60 -1.77 -17.35
C PHE A 219 -7.48 -1.53 -18.59
N ASN A 220 -8.63 -0.96 -18.38
CA ASN A 220 -9.53 -0.56 -19.44
C ASN A 220 -8.90 0.57 -20.29
N GLU A 221 -9.42 0.75 -21.50
CA GLU A 221 -9.02 1.87 -22.35
C GLU A 221 -9.20 3.20 -21.61
N GLY A 222 -8.20 4.08 -21.71
CA GLY A 222 -8.12 5.34 -20.98
C GLY A 222 -7.40 5.26 -19.64
N TYR A 223 -7.11 4.05 -19.10
CA TYR A 223 -6.45 3.86 -17.81
C TYR A 223 -5.10 3.13 -17.89
N ARG A 224 -4.67 2.76 -19.11
CA ARG A 224 -3.40 2.04 -19.32
C ARG A 224 -2.20 2.95 -19.07
N TYR A 225 -1.11 2.40 -18.55
CA TYR A 225 0.11 3.16 -18.25
C TYR A 225 0.62 3.97 -19.44
N ALA A 226 0.61 3.38 -20.64
CA ALA A 226 1.11 4.00 -21.88
C ALA A 226 0.21 5.17 -22.39
N GLU A 227 -0.98 5.34 -21.83
CA GLU A 227 -1.92 6.39 -22.22
C GLU A 227 -1.72 7.68 -21.39
N PHE A 228 -0.71 7.72 -20.53
CA PHE A 228 -0.36 8.90 -19.74
C PHE A 228 -0.06 10.12 -20.61
N ASN A 229 -0.63 11.24 -20.23
CA ASN A 229 -0.42 12.52 -20.90
C ASN A 229 0.05 13.58 -19.90
N SER A 230 1.33 13.89 -19.93
CA SER A 230 1.97 14.85 -18.99
C SER A 230 1.39 16.26 -19.00
N LYS A 231 0.53 16.61 -19.97
CA LYS A 231 -0.12 17.94 -20.04
C LYS A 231 -1.44 17.99 -19.29
N THR A 232 -2.09 16.86 -19.07
CA THR A 232 -3.45 16.78 -18.52
C THR A 232 -3.53 15.93 -17.27
N ASP A 233 -2.67 14.94 -17.14
CA ASP A 233 -2.75 13.93 -16.11
C ASP A 233 -1.87 14.29 -14.90
N LYS A 234 -2.29 13.85 -13.74
CA LYS A 234 -1.54 14.03 -12.49
C LYS A 234 -0.38 13.06 -12.44
N LEU A 235 0.83 13.56 -12.21
CA LEU A 235 1.97 12.74 -11.81
C LEU A 235 1.88 12.45 -10.31
N ALA A 236 2.16 11.23 -9.90
CA ALA A 236 2.26 10.89 -8.48
C ALA A 236 3.43 11.66 -7.83
N GLU A 237 3.31 11.95 -6.54
CA GLU A 237 4.35 12.66 -5.79
C GLU A 237 5.49 11.75 -5.32
N TYR A 238 5.48 10.49 -5.73
CA TYR A 238 6.44 9.46 -5.32
C TYR A 238 6.68 8.46 -6.45
N GLY A 239 7.80 7.74 -6.41
CA GLY A 239 8.19 6.70 -7.36
C GLY A 239 7.99 5.29 -6.80
N LEU A 240 8.58 4.30 -7.48
CA LEU A 240 8.43 2.88 -7.15
C LEU A 240 8.93 2.53 -5.75
N GLY A 241 10.02 3.14 -5.28
CA GLY A 241 10.55 2.89 -3.95
C GLY A 241 9.53 3.17 -2.85
N ALA A 242 8.83 4.29 -2.94
CA ALA A 242 7.80 4.64 -1.97
C ALA A 242 6.56 3.72 -2.07
N LEU A 243 6.23 3.26 -3.27
CA LEU A 243 5.14 2.31 -3.48
C LEU A 243 5.36 0.99 -2.74
N ILE A 244 6.60 0.45 -2.76
CA ILE A 244 6.99 -0.76 -2.02
C ILE A 244 6.96 -0.51 -0.51
N ALA A 245 7.45 0.66 -0.07
CA ALA A 245 7.51 1.03 1.34
C ALA A 245 6.15 1.35 1.98
N GLY A 246 5.07 1.40 1.19
CA GLY A 246 3.71 1.65 1.67
C GLY A 246 3.18 3.07 1.37
N GLY A 247 3.62 3.70 0.28
CA GLY A 247 3.02 4.93 -0.27
C GLY A 247 3.00 6.12 0.71
N VAL A 248 1.83 6.41 1.28
CA VAL A 248 1.63 7.58 2.16
C VAL A 248 2.47 7.52 3.45
N ALA A 249 2.74 6.33 4.00
CA ALA A 249 3.61 6.18 5.17
C ALA A 249 5.06 6.58 4.86
N ALA A 250 5.53 6.30 3.64
CA ALA A 250 6.84 6.78 3.17
C ALA A 250 6.86 8.31 3.00
N LYS A 251 5.74 8.92 2.55
CA LYS A 251 5.60 10.40 2.51
C LYS A 251 5.76 11.01 3.91
N LEU A 252 5.08 10.46 4.92
CA LEU A 252 5.18 10.96 6.30
C LEU A 252 6.59 10.81 6.87
N GLY A 253 7.24 9.68 6.62
CA GLY A 253 8.64 9.44 7.00
C GLY A 253 9.63 10.36 6.28
N LEU A 254 9.44 10.61 4.99
CA LEU A 254 10.25 11.54 4.21
C LEU A 254 10.07 12.98 4.71
N PHE A 255 8.83 13.43 4.98
CA PHE A 255 8.57 14.74 5.55
C PHE A 255 9.10 14.87 6.98
N ALA A 256 9.07 13.82 7.80
CA ALA A 256 9.68 13.82 9.12
C ALA A 256 11.22 13.94 9.01
N LYS A 257 11.87 13.21 8.12
CA LYS A 257 13.31 13.33 7.83
C LYS A 257 13.65 14.72 7.28
N LEU A 258 12.84 15.26 6.37
CA LEU A 258 13.01 16.62 5.84
C LEU A 258 12.78 17.68 6.92
N GLY A 259 11.76 17.51 7.77
CA GLY A 259 11.51 18.37 8.93
C GLY A 259 12.66 18.35 9.94
N ALA A 260 13.22 17.18 10.24
CA ALA A 260 14.40 17.05 11.09
C ALA A 260 15.64 17.72 10.46
N LEU A 261 15.82 17.56 9.14
CA LEU A 261 16.87 18.24 8.38
C LEU A 261 16.71 19.77 8.45
N LEU A 262 15.50 20.27 8.20
CA LEU A 262 15.21 21.71 8.30
C LEU A 262 15.44 22.24 9.73
N LEU A 263 15.10 21.47 10.75
CA LEU A 263 15.39 21.83 12.16
C LEU A 263 16.89 21.82 12.45
N ALA A 264 17.63 20.84 11.93
CA ALA A 264 19.10 20.80 12.06
C ALA A 264 19.78 22.01 11.39
N PHE A 265 19.25 22.43 10.22
CA PHE A 265 19.76 23.57 9.49
C PHE A 265 19.12 24.91 9.86
N LYS A 266 18.20 24.96 10.86
CA LYS A 266 17.50 26.17 11.31
C LYS A 266 18.46 27.36 11.54
N LYS A 267 19.60 27.13 12.18
CA LYS A 267 20.59 28.19 12.44
C LYS A 267 21.22 28.71 11.14
N LEU A 268 21.54 27.83 10.19
CA LEU A 268 22.13 28.22 8.90
C LEU A 268 21.12 28.97 8.02
N ILE A 269 19.84 28.58 8.05
CA ILE A 269 18.75 29.24 7.33
C ILE A 269 18.58 30.69 7.88
N ILE A 270 18.54 30.86 9.20
CA ILE A 270 18.43 32.17 9.85
C ILE A 270 19.63 33.05 9.49
N VAL A 271 20.86 32.50 9.56
CA VAL A 271 22.08 33.23 9.19
C VAL A 271 22.06 33.62 7.70
N GLY A 272 21.58 32.72 6.81
CA GLY A 272 21.43 33.01 5.38
C GLY A 272 20.45 34.15 5.12
N PHE A 273 19.27 34.15 5.78
CA PHE A 273 18.30 35.25 5.66
C PHE A 273 18.84 36.58 6.19
N LEU A 274 19.57 36.58 7.32
CA LEU A 274 20.20 37.78 7.87
C LEU A 274 21.29 38.32 6.94
N ALA A 275 22.10 37.45 6.34
CA ALA A 275 23.12 37.86 5.36
C ALA A 275 22.52 38.48 4.09
N ILE A 276 21.45 37.83 3.56
CA ILE A 276 20.73 38.33 2.39
C ILE A 276 20.00 39.64 2.72
N GLY A 277 19.32 39.74 3.86
CA GLY A 277 18.66 40.96 4.33
C GLY A 277 19.64 42.11 4.53
N GLY A 278 20.79 41.85 5.14
CA GLY A 278 21.88 42.84 5.29
C GLY A 278 22.47 43.29 3.97
N PHE A 279 22.62 42.36 3.00
CA PHE A 279 23.09 42.70 1.66
C PHE A 279 22.10 43.58 0.89
N ILE A 280 20.81 43.25 0.95
CA ILE A 280 19.72 44.07 0.34
C ILE A 280 19.65 45.43 0.99
N ALA A 281 19.68 45.52 2.32
CA ALA A 281 19.71 46.81 3.04
C ALA A 281 20.91 47.67 2.63
N LYS A 282 22.09 47.08 2.41
CA LYS A 282 23.29 47.77 1.95
C LYS A 282 23.17 48.24 0.50
N LEU A 283 22.47 47.52 -0.36
CA LEU A 283 22.22 47.92 -1.75
C LEU A 283 21.21 49.08 -1.86
N PHE A 284 20.20 49.10 -1.00
CA PHE A 284 19.13 50.12 -1.04
C PHE A 284 19.33 51.28 -0.04
N GLY A 285 20.24 51.11 0.95
CA GLY A 285 20.52 52.12 1.99
C GLY A 285 21.41 53.28 1.56
N LYS A 286 22.00 53.27 0.36
CA LYS A 286 22.94 54.31 -0.12
C LYS A 286 22.31 55.46 -0.94
N LYS A 287 21.08 55.86 -0.70
CA LYS A 287 20.44 56.95 -1.43
C LYS A 287 19.75 57.97 -0.51
N LYS A 288 20.42 58.42 0.56
CA LYS A 288 19.83 59.52 1.38
C LYS A 288 20.82 60.58 1.90
N ASP A 289 22.03 60.66 1.36
CA ASP A 289 22.94 61.75 1.73
C ASP A 289 23.56 62.40 0.48
N ALA A 290 22.68 63.05 -0.33
CA ALA A 290 23.13 63.99 -1.37
C ALA A 290 21.98 64.96 -1.70
N ALA A 291 21.54 65.77 -0.70
CA ALA A 291 20.79 67.00 -0.89
C ALA A 291 20.76 67.79 0.43
N ALA A 292 21.77 68.58 0.71
CA ALA A 292 21.74 69.80 1.51
C ALA A 292 22.88 70.70 1.06
#